data_2aaf314a1890b128bacdc0de4beb63ff
#
_entry.id   2aaf314a1890b128bacdc0de4beb63ff
#
_cell.length_a   1.000
_cell.length_b   1.000
_cell.length_c   1.000
_cell.angle_alpha   90.00
_cell.angle_beta   90.00
_cell.angle_gamma   90.00
#
_symmetry.space_group_name_H-M   'P 1'
#
loop_
_entity.id
_entity.type
_entity.pdbx_description
1 polymer ?
#
loop_
_entity_poly.entity_id
_entity_poly.type
_entity_poly.pdbx_seq_one_letter_code
_entity_poly.pdbx_strand_id
1 'polypeptide(L)'
;MKTETVNYQAKNIDLKGYVAFPDAENAPLVLIAHTWAGKDEFVHQRAEDLAALGYVGFAVDMYGNGKVGADTAENESLMTPLVSDRDMLKDRIVSALNYGKSLPGVDSSRAAAIGYCFGGLVVLDLARSGEDLNGVVSFHGLLMPSDISEKGIKAKVLVLHGERDPMVPLDMVDTFQKEMTEAEADWQLHSYGGTYHAFTNPDANDPNLGTQFNQSANERSWQSMKNFFAEIF
;
A
#
# COMPACT_ATOMS: atom_id res chain seq x y z
N MET A 1 11.00 -9.82 -18.08
CA MET A 1 10.71 -9.59 -16.63
C MET A 1 11.56 -10.53 -15.78
N LYS A 2 12.26 -10.05 -14.76
CA LYS A 2 13.06 -10.82 -13.79
C LYS A 2 12.42 -10.65 -12.40
N THR A 3 12.38 -11.72 -11.60
CA THR A 3 11.90 -11.65 -10.21
C THR A 3 12.97 -12.14 -9.26
N GLU A 4 13.01 -11.60 -8.06
CA GLU A 4 13.92 -12.04 -7.00
C GLU A 4 13.38 -11.76 -5.61
N THR A 5 13.77 -12.60 -4.66
CA THR A 5 13.57 -12.35 -3.24
C THR A 5 14.78 -11.59 -2.71
N VAL A 6 14.52 -10.49 -1.99
CA VAL A 6 15.55 -9.61 -1.42
C VAL A 6 15.47 -9.60 0.09
N ASN A 7 16.62 -9.47 0.76
CA ASN A 7 16.70 -9.29 2.19
C ASN A 7 17.15 -7.86 2.49
N TYR A 8 16.48 -7.21 3.43
CA TYR A 8 16.81 -5.88 3.92
C TYR A 8 16.48 -5.78 5.41
N GLN A 9 16.78 -4.66 6.03
CA GLN A 9 16.57 -4.48 7.45
C GLN A 9 15.84 -3.19 7.78
N ALA A 10 15.01 -3.23 8.82
CA ALA A 10 14.47 -2.06 9.50
C ALA A 10 14.90 -2.14 10.96
N LYS A 11 15.80 -1.23 11.38
CA LYS A 11 16.44 -1.31 12.70
C LYS A 11 17.04 -2.72 12.94
N ASN A 12 16.49 -3.48 13.87
CA ASN A 12 17.00 -4.81 14.28
C ASN A 12 16.12 -5.96 13.73
N ILE A 13 15.29 -5.73 12.71
CA ILE A 13 14.41 -6.74 12.14
C ILE A 13 14.84 -7.03 10.71
N ASP A 14 15.06 -8.33 10.42
CA ASP A 14 15.28 -8.82 9.07
C ASP A 14 13.95 -8.88 8.32
N LEU A 15 13.93 -8.28 7.15
CA LEU A 15 12.77 -8.20 6.27
C LEU A 15 13.08 -8.89 4.96
N LYS A 16 12.07 -9.56 4.39
CA LYS A 16 12.23 -10.36 3.19
C LYS A 16 11.19 -9.99 2.14
N GLY A 17 11.59 -9.14 1.20
CA GLY A 17 10.72 -8.65 0.13
C GLY A 17 10.78 -9.50 -1.14
N TYR A 18 9.85 -9.22 -2.07
CA TYR A 18 9.81 -9.79 -3.41
C TYR A 18 9.80 -8.66 -4.43
N VAL A 19 10.72 -8.71 -5.38
CA VAL A 19 10.90 -7.67 -6.41
C VAL A 19 10.67 -8.26 -7.79
N ALA A 20 9.88 -7.58 -8.61
CA ALA A 20 9.71 -7.84 -10.03
C ALA A 20 10.24 -6.65 -10.84
N PHE A 21 11.19 -6.91 -11.71
CA PHE A 21 11.82 -5.91 -12.58
C PHE A 21 11.21 -5.96 -13.98
N PRO A 22 10.87 -4.81 -14.58
CA PRO A 22 10.51 -4.74 -16.00
C PRO A 22 11.75 -5.03 -16.87
N ASP A 23 11.54 -5.18 -18.18
CA ASP A 23 12.64 -5.28 -19.13
C ASP A 23 13.32 -3.92 -19.41
N ALA A 24 12.71 -2.82 -18.97
CA ALA A 24 13.25 -1.47 -19.08
C ALA A 24 14.31 -1.18 -18.01
N GLU A 25 15.35 -0.44 -18.38
CA GLU A 25 16.31 0.11 -17.43
C GLU A 25 15.80 1.45 -16.86
N ASN A 26 16.27 1.82 -15.65
CA ASN A 26 15.94 3.09 -14.99
C ASN A 26 14.43 3.30 -14.83
N ALA A 27 13.73 2.26 -14.35
CA ALA A 27 12.29 2.26 -14.18
C ALA A 27 11.85 2.88 -12.83
N PRO A 28 10.67 3.51 -12.74
CA PRO A 28 10.15 4.00 -11.49
C PRO A 28 9.89 2.86 -10.50
N LEU A 29 10.09 3.12 -9.21
CA LEU A 29 9.81 2.18 -8.12
C LEU A 29 8.35 2.28 -7.67
N VAL A 30 7.70 1.13 -7.50
CA VAL A 30 6.41 1.05 -6.81
C VAL A 30 6.47 0.01 -5.70
N LEU A 31 6.39 0.47 -4.44
CA LEU A 31 6.23 -0.40 -3.28
C LEU A 31 4.81 -0.96 -3.23
N ILE A 32 4.66 -2.22 -2.80
CA ILE A 32 3.36 -2.85 -2.57
C ILE A 32 3.29 -3.31 -1.12
N ALA A 33 2.49 -2.64 -0.30
CA ALA A 33 2.21 -3.05 1.06
C ALA A 33 1.05 -4.04 1.10
N HIS A 34 1.30 -5.19 1.75
CA HIS A 34 0.40 -6.34 1.79
C HIS A 34 -0.83 -6.13 2.68
N THR A 35 -1.81 -7.01 2.56
CA THR A 35 -2.96 -7.10 3.45
C THR A 35 -2.54 -7.58 4.86
N TRP A 36 -3.50 -7.76 5.75
CA TRP A 36 -3.23 -8.33 7.08
C TRP A 36 -2.69 -9.77 7.06
N ALA A 37 -2.86 -10.51 5.95
CA ALA A 37 -2.33 -11.87 5.82
C ALA A 37 -0.81 -11.94 5.70
N GLY A 38 -0.14 -10.84 5.35
CA GLY A 38 1.28 -10.82 5.11
C GLY A 38 1.63 -10.79 3.62
N LYS A 39 2.90 -10.92 3.30
CA LYS A 39 3.44 -10.87 1.94
C LYS A 39 3.21 -12.21 1.22
N ASP A 40 1.98 -12.45 0.84
CA ASP A 40 1.49 -13.63 0.13
C ASP A 40 1.59 -13.54 -1.40
N GLU A 41 1.06 -14.54 -2.09
CA GLU A 41 1.05 -14.62 -3.55
C GLU A 41 0.27 -13.48 -4.21
N PHE A 42 -0.75 -12.92 -3.53
CA PHE A 42 -1.52 -11.80 -4.07
C PHE A 42 -0.60 -10.59 -4.34
N VAL A 43 0.24 -10.20 -3.38
CA VAL A 43 1.14 -9.06 -3.58
C VAL A 43 2.34 -9.38 -4.46
N HIS A 44 2.77 -10.66 -4.56
CA HIS A 44 3.75 -11.08 -5.56
C HIS A 44 3.20 -10.86 -6.96
N GLN A 45 1.97 -11.30 -7.23
CA GLN A 45 1.31 -11.08 -8.52
C GLN A 45 1.16 -9.58 -8.83
N ARG A 46 0.81 -8.75 -7.82
CA ARG A 46 0.77 -7.27 -8.02
C ARG A 46 2.13 -6.69 -8.39
N ALA A 47 3.24 -7.22 -7.84
CA ALA A 47 4.58 -6.80 -8.24
C ALA A 47 4.87 -7.14 -9.70
N GLU A 48 4.48 -8.32 -10.16
CA GLU A 48 4.63 -8.75 -11.55
C GLU A 48 3.73 -7.95 -12.50
N ASP A 49 2.48 -7.66 -12.10
CA ASP A 49 1.56 -6.81 -12.88
C ASP A 49 2.14 -5.39 -13.08
N LEU A 50 2.77 -4.83 -12.05
CA LEU A 50 3.45 -3.54 -12.15
C LEU A 50 4.69 -3.61 -13.03
N ALA A 51 5.46 -4.71 -12.96
CA ALA A 51 6.60 -4.91 -13.85
C ALA A 51 6.18 -5.00 -15.33
N ALA A 52 5.03 -5.63 -15.61
CA ALA A 52 4.44 -5.66 -16.94
C ALA A 52 4.01 -4.26 -17.44
N LEU A 53 3.74 -3.32 -16.53
CA LEU A 53 3.44 -1.91 -16.83
C LEU A 53 4.69 -1.03 -16.95
N GLY A 54 5.89 -1.59 -16.72
CA GLY A 54 7.16 -0.86 -16.83
C GLY A 54 7.69 -0.28 -15.52
N TYR A 55 7.14 -0.66 -14.36
CA TYR A 55 7.60 -0.24 -13.03
C TYR A 55 8.44 -1.35 -12.37
N VAL A 56 9.35 -1.00 -11.46
CA VAL A 56 9.90 -1.97 -10.53
C VAL A 56 8.89 -2.18 -9.40
N GLY A 57 8.21 -3.33 -9.38
CA GLY A 57 7.27 -3.70 -8.34
C GLY A 57 7.97 -4.34 -7.15
N PHE A 58 7.86 -3.76 -5.95
CA PHE A 58 8.49 -4.27 -4.74
C PHE A 58 7.46 -4.58 -3.66
N ALA A 59 7.05 -5.86 -3.54
CA ALA A 59 6.22 -6.34 -2.46
C ALA A 59 7.03 -6.36 -1.16
N VAL A 60 6.70 -5.45 -0.24
CA VAL A 60 7.44 -5.23 1.00
C VAL A 60 6.99 -6.19 2.11
N ASP A 61 7.90 -6.51 3.01
CA ASP A 61 7.63 -7.28 4.22
C ASP A 61 7.42 -6.32 5.40
N MET A 62 6.21 -6.30 5.95
CA MET A 62 5.89 -5.49 7.13
C MET A 62 6.02 -6.29 8.44
N TYR A 63 6.07 -7.63 8.38
CA TYR A 63 6.02 -8.47 9.58
C TYR A 63 7.39 -8.99 10.04
N GLY A 64 8.31 -9.16 9.10
CA GLY A 64 9.65 -9.71 9.36
C GLY A 64 9.81 -11.15 8.89
N ASN A 65 10.98 -11.46 8.34
CA ASN A 65 11.36 -12.77 7.82
C ASN A 65 10.39 -13.34 6.76
N GLY A 66 9.59 -12.49 6.11
CA GLY A 66 8.59 -12.89 5.11
C GLY A 66 7.41 -13.66 5.68
N LYS A 67 7.02 -13.39 6.93
CA LYS A 67 5.90 -14.06 7.58
C LYS A 67 4.58 -13.83 6.86
N VAL A 68 3.80 -14.90 6.75
CA VAL A 68 2.42 -14.93 6.27
C VAL A 68 1.60 -15.65 7.33
N GLY A 69 0.48 -15.10 7.73
CA GLY A 69 -0.39 -15.73 8.73
C GLY A 69 -1.15 -16.90 8.12
N ALA A 70 -1.29 -17.96 8.89
CA ALA A 70 -1.99 -19.18 8.47
C ALA A 70 -3.51 -19.09 8.62
N ASP A 71 -3.99 -18.21 9.50
CA ASP A 71 -5.40 -18.00 9.79
C ASP A 71 -5.69 -16.59 10.31
N THR A 72 -6.97 -16.31 10.58
CA THR A 72 -7.43 -15.00 11.09
C THR A 72 -6.75 -14.58 12.39
N ALA A 73 -6.54 -15.51 13.32
CA ALA A 73 -5.94 -15.20 14.62
C ALA A 73 -4.45 -14.84 14.48
N GLU A 74 -3.72 -15.57 13.63
CA GLU A 74 -2.32 -15.25 13.35
C GLU A 74 -2.20 -13.94 12.57
N ASN A 75 -3.05 -13.69 11.57
CA ASN A 75 -3.10 -12.43 10.84
C ASN A 75 -3.27 -11.23 11.78
N GLU A 76 -4.23 -11.33 12.71
CA GLU A 76 -4.49 -10.30 13.72
C GLU A 76 -3.27 -10.10 14.64
N SER A 77 -2.66 -11.19 15.10
CA SER A 77 -1.46 -11.16 15.97
C SER A 77 -0.24 -10.51 15.31
N LEU A 78 -0.11 -10.66 13.98
CA LEU A 78 0.97 -10.05 13.20
C LEU A 78 0.71 -8.57 12.91
N MET A 79 -0.53 -8.19 12.61
CA MET A 79 -0.92 -6.84 12.25
C MET A 79 -1.01 -5.90 13.47
N THR A 80 -1.62 -6.35 14.56
CA THR A 80 -1.96 -5.52 15.73
C THR A 80 -0.78 -4.74 16.30
N PRO A 81 0.44 -5.32 16.49
CA PRO A 81 1.58 -4.56 16.99
C PRO A 81 1.95 -3.36 16.12
N LEU A 82 1.81 -3.47 14.80
CA LEU A 82 2.13 -2.38 13.86
C LEU A 82 1.04 -1.31 13.83
N VAL A 83 -0.23 -1.70 13.93
CA VAL A 83 -1.33 -0.73 14.00
C VAL A 83 -1.29 0.04 15.32
N SER A 84 -0.84 -0.60 16.40
CA SER A 84 -0.72 -0.01 17.74
C SER A 84 0.53 0.86 17.91
N ASP A 85 1.59 0.59 17.16
CA ASP A 85 2.85 1.35 17.14
C ASP A 85 3.12 1.87 15.73
N ARG A 86 2.57 3.06 15.45
CA ARG A 86 2.65 3.69 14.12
C ARG A 86 4.07 4.17 13.77
N ASP A 87 4.92 4.40 14.77
CA ASP A 87 6.33 4.72 14.53
C ASP A 87 7.09 3.48 14.06
N MET A 88 6.84 2.32 14.66
CA MET A 88 7.40 1.06 14.17
C MET A 88 6.92 0.74 12.76
N LEU A 89 5.64 0.99 12.45
CA LEU A 89 5.08 0.81 11.11
C LEU A 89 5.79 1.73 10.10
N LYS A 90 5.91 3.03 10.41
CA LYS A 90 6.63 4.02 9.57
C LYS A 90 8.08 3.62 9.34
N ASP A 91 8.81 3.24 10.39
CA ASP A 91 10.20 2.80 10.26
C ASP A 91 10.36 1.65 9.25
N ARG A 92 9.46 0.67 9.27
CA ARG A 92 9.52 -0.48 8.35
C ARG A 92 9.28 -0.08 6.89
N ILE A 93 8.25 0.71 6.63
CA ILE A 93 7.93 1.11 5.26
C ILE A 93 8.95 2.12 4.70
N VAL A 94 9.47 3.02 5.52
CA VAL A 94 10.55 3.95 5.12
C VAL A 94 11.85 3.18 4.83
N SER A 95 12.18 2.16 5.62
CA SER A 95 13.32 1.28 5.34
C SER A 95 13.15 0.54 4.01
N ALA A 96 11.93 0.07 3.70
CA ALA A 96 11.62 -0.54 2.42
C ALA A 96 11.77 0.45 1.25
N LEU A 97 11.31 1.70 1.42
CA LEU A 97 11.47 2.75 0.40
C LEU A 97 12.95 3.01 0.11
N ASN A 98 13.75 3.19 1.15
CA ASN A 98 15.18 3.47 1.02
C ASN A 98 15.92 2.29 0.36
N TYR A 99 15.60 1.06 0.76
CA TYR A 99 16.16 -0.13 0.12
C TYR A 99 15.74 -0.24 -1.35
N GLY A 100 14.45 -0.08 -1.64
CA GLY A 100 13.92 -0.12 -3.00
C GLY A 100 14.58 0.90 -3.92
N LYS A 101 14.78 2.14 -3.45
CA LYS A 101 15.50 3.20 -4.18
C LYS A 101 16.97 2.87 -4.46
N SER A 102 17.57 1.97 -3.69
CA SER A 102 18.96 1.52 -3.87
C SER A 102 19.12 0.34 -4.83
N LEU A 103 18.02 -0.27 -5.28
CA LEU A 103 18.07 -1.43 -6.16
C LEU A 103 18.63 -1.06 -7.55
N PRO A 104 19.44 -1.95 -8.16
CA PRO A 104 19.92 -1.75 -9.53
C PRO A 104 18.76 -1.63 -10.52
N GLY A 105 18.85 -0.70 -11.46
CA GLY A 105 17.83 -0.48 -12.49
C GLY A 105 16.63 0.38 -12.05
N VAL A 106 16.61 0.84 -10.80
CA VAL A 106 15.58 1.76 -10.28
C VAL A 106 15.98 3.21 -10.52
N ASP A 107 15.03 4.01 -10.99
CA ASP A 107 15.12 5.47 -10.93
C ASP A 107 14.70 5.95 -9.54
N SER A 108 15.67 6.24 -8.69
CA SER A 108 15.44 6.63 -7.29
C SER A 108 14.68 7.96 -7.12
N SER A 109 14.59 8.78 -8.18
CA SER A 109 13.82 10.03 -8.17
C SER A 109 12.33 9.83 -8.47
N ARG A 110 11.95 8.66 -8.97
CA ARG A 110 10.56 8.29 -9.30
C ARG A 110 10.12 7.11 -8.46
N ALA A 111 9.44 7.36 -7.36
CA ALA A 111 8.96 6.35 -6.44
C ALA A 111 7.50 6.60 -6.04
N ALA A 112 6.72 5.54 -5.95
CA ALA A 112 5.36 5.54 -5.41
C ALA A 112 5.13 4.31 -4.54
N ALA A 113 3.99 4.26 -3.86
CA ALA A 113 3.60 3.08 -3.11
C ALA A 113 2.11 2.79 -3.30
N ILE A 114 1.75 1.51 -3.35
CA ILE A 114 0.36 1.05 -3.27
C ILE A 114 0.19 0.12 -2.08
N GLY A 115 -1.01 0.07 -1.52
CA GLY A 115 -1.28 -0.83 -0.39
C GLY A 115 -2.72 -1.29 -0.36
N TYR A 116 -2.94 -2.49 0.15
CA TYR A 116 -4.24 -3.16 0.20
C TYR A 116 -4.65 -3.43 1.65
N CYS A 117 -5.88 -3.07 2.06
CA CYS A 117 -6.36 -3.29 3.42
C CYS A 117 -5.42 -2.64 4.46
N PHE A 118 -4.80 -3.42 5.35
CA PHE A 118 -3.73 -2.96 6.25
C PHE A 118 -2.62 -2.20 5.49
N GLY A 119 -2.21 -2.70 4.34
CA GLY A 119 -1.21 -2.03 3.49
C GLY A 119 -1.65 -0.66 3.00
N GLY A 120 -2.96 -0.41 2.87
CA GLY A 120 -3.47 0.92 2.56
C GLY A 120 -3.16 1.93 3.67
N LEU A 121 -3.29 1.52 4.95
CA LEU A 121 -2.83 2.32 6.10
C LEU A 121 -1.32 2.56 6.07
N VAL A 122 -0.55 1.51 5.75
CA VAL A 122 0.93 1.58 5.68
C VAL A 122 1.39 2.64 4.70
N VAL A 123 0.82 2.69 3.49
CA VAL A 123 1.24 3.67 2.49
C VAL A 123 0.75 5.09 2.80
N LEU A 124 -0.39 5.24 3.49
CA LEU A 124 -0.82 6.54 4.01
C LEU A 124 0.13 7.06 5.08
N ASP A 125 0.66 6.19 5.95
CA ASP A 125 1.68 6.59 6.94
C ASP A 125 3.02 6.90 6.28
N LEU A 126 3.35 6.22 5.19
CA LEU A 126 4.51 6.61 4.38
C LEU A 126 4.34 8.03 3.81
N ALA A 127 3.16 8.40 3.32
CA ALA A 127 2.89 9.77 2.88
C ALA A 127 3.00 10.78 4.04
N ARG A 128 2.41 10.44 5.20
CA ARG A 128 2.46 11.26 6.43
C ARG A 128 3.88 11.45 6.98
N SER A 129 4.80 10.53 6.70
CA SER A 129 6.19 10.65 7.12
C SER A 129 6.96 11.79 6.43
N GLY A 130 6.41 12.34 5.35
CA GLY A 130 7.02 13.42 4.57
C GLY A 130 8.26 12.99 3.78
N GLU A 131 8.45 11.67 3.59
CA GLU A 131 9.51 11.14 2.74
C GLU A 131 9.30 11.54 1.28
N ASP A 132 10.40 11.49 0.52
CA ASP A 132 10.41 11.91 -0.88
C ASP A 132 9.93 10.76 -1.78
N LEU A 133 8.64 10.83 -2.17
CA LEU A 133 8.02 9.94 -3.17
C LEU A 133 6.92 10.70 -3.91
N ASN A 134 6.62 10.28 -5.14
CA ASN A 134 5.68 10.97 -6.02
C ASN A 134 4.23 10.82 -5.57
N GLY A 135 3.84 9.63 -5.09
CA GLY A 135 2.47 9.42 -4.64
C GLY A 135 2.23 8.07 -3.96
N VAL A 136 1.05 7.96 -3.33
CA VAL A 136 0.58 6.72 -2.71
C VAL A 136 -0.83 6.39 -3.14
N VAL A 137 -1.16 5.08 -3.26
CA VAL A 137 -2.51 4.60 -3.56
C VAL A 137 -2.96 3.60 -2.50
N SER A 138 -4.06 3.91 -1.82
CA SER A 138 -4.67 3.05 -0.81
C SER A 138 -5.90 2.34 -1.38
N PHE A 139 -5.82 1.02 -1.58
CA PHE A 139 -6.95 0.18 -2.00
C PHE A 139 -7.66 -0.38 -0.79
N HIS A 140 -8.93 -0.04 -0.60
CA HIS A 140 -9.75 -0.44 0.57
C HIS A 140 -8.95 -0.42 1.88
N GLY A 141 -8.12 0.60 2.04
CA GLY A 141 -7.25 0.73 3.21
C GLY A 141 -7.98 1.31 4.41
N LEU A 142 -7.45 1.01 5.60
CA LEU A 142 -7.88 1.65 6.83
C LEU A 142 -7.46 3.13 6.80
N LEU A 143 -8.41 4.05 6.98
CA LEU A 143 -8.17 5.50 6.93
C LEU A 143 -7.90 6.11 8.32
N MET A 144 -7.34 5.32 9.22
CA MET A 144 -7.03 5.77 10.59
C MET A 144 -6.04 6.94 10.56
N PRO A 145 -6.30 8.03 11.28
CA PRO A 145 -5.38 9.16 11.36
C PRO A 145 -4.07 8.79 12.05
N SER A 146 -3.03 9.55 11.78
CA SER A 146 -1.73 9.46 12.45
C SER A 146 -1.05 10.83 12.41
N ASP A 147 0.00 10.99 13.21
CA ASP A 147 0.76 12.22 13.22
C ASP A 147 1.45 12.46 11.86
N ILE A 148 1.32 13.69 11.38
CA ILE A 148 2.00 14.15 10.17
C ILE A 148 3.35 14.74 10.61
N SER A 149 4.42 14.39 9.88
CA SER A 149 5.73 14.93 10.18
C SER A 149 5.80 16.46 9.94
N GLU A 150 6.77 17.12 10.56
CA GLU A 150 7.04 18.55 10.31
C GLU A 150 7.36 18.87 8.84
N LYS A 151 7.76 17.87 8.05
CA LYS A 151 8.01 18.02 6.61
C LYS A 151 6.71 18.12 5.79
N GLY A 152 5.55 17.84 6.40
CA GLY A 152 4.25 17.78 5.74
C GLY A 152 4.09 16.56 4.83
N ILE A 153 2.95 16.47 4.15
CA ILE A 153 2.68 15.44 3.14
C ILE A 153 3.08 15.97 1.77
N LYS A 154 4.15 15.40 1.19
CA LYS A 154 4.65 15.79 -0.14
C LYS A 154 4.09 14.92 -1.27
N ALA A 155 3.85 13.66 -0.95
CA ALA A 155 3.31 12.69 -1.89
C ALA A 155 1.86 13.05 -2.26
N LYS A 156 1.50 12.91 -3.54
CA LYS A 156 0.07 12.90 -3.91
C LYS A 156 -0.61 11.66 -3.35
N VAL A 157 -1.88 11.76 -2.98
CA VAL A 157 -2.62 10.68 -2.32
C VAL A 157 -3.86 10.29 -3.11
N LEU A 158 -4.00 9.02 -3.45
CA LEU A 158 -5.21 8.44 -4.03
C LEU A 158 -5.78 7.36 -3.10
N VAL A 159 -7.03 7.53 -2.69
CA VAL A 159 -7.78 6.53 -1.92
C VAL A 159 -8.88 5.92 -2.78
N LEU A 160 -8.95 4.60 -2.82
CA LEU A 160 -9.90 3.79 -3.57
C LEU A 160 -10.74 2.98 -2.57
N HIS A 161 -11.92 3.50 -2.23
CA HIS A 161 -12.73 3.08 -1.10
C HIS A 161 -14.03 2.39 -1.54
N GLY A 162 -14.41 1.32 -0.82
CA GLY A 162 -15.74 0.69 -0.96
C GLY A 162 -16.78 1.39 -0.10
N GLU A 163 -17.86 1.90 -0.68
CA GLU A 163 -18.90 2.68 0.02
C GLU A 163 -19.56 1.90 1.19
N ARG A 164 -19.61 0.55 1.08
CA ARG A 164 -20.16 -0.34 2.11
C ARG A 164 -19.10 -0.99 3.00
N ASP A 165 -17.90 -0.47 3.03
CA ASP A 165 -16.83 -0.98 3.87
C ASP A 165 -17.11 -0.72 5.36
N PRO A 166 -17.44 -1.75 6.17
CA PRO A 166 -17.75 -1.53 7.58
C PRO A 166 -16.51 -1.27 8.44
N MET A 167 -15.31 -1.53 7.91
CA MET A 167 -14.03 -1.26 8.60
C MET A 167 -13.64 0.21 8.47
N VAL A 168 -14.25 0.93 7.50
CA VAL A 168 -13.99 2.36 7.24
C VAL A 168 -15.34 3.08 7.07
N PRO A 169 -16.05 3.35 8.18
CA PRO A 169 -17.35 4.04 8.16
C PRO A 169 -17.19 5.50 7.71
N LEU A 170 -18.30 6.13 7.34
CA LEU A 170 -18.33 7.49 6.77
C LEU A 170 -17.67 8.56 7.65
N ASP A 171 -17.74 8.45 8.96
CA ASP A 171 -17.08 9.38 9.89
C ASP A 171 -15.54 9.27 9.83
N MET A 172 -15.01 8.06 9.59
CA MET A 172 -13.58 7.86 9.35
C MET A 172 -13.16 8.45 7.99
N VAL A 173 -14.00 8.31 6.95
CA VAL A 173 -13.77 8.94 5.65
C VAL A 173 -13.75 10.46 5.78
N ASP A 174 -14.73 11.05 6.50
CA ASP A 174 -14.81 12.50 6.75
C ASP A 174 -13.59 13.00 7.54
N THR A 175 -13.14 12.25 8.55
CA THR A 175 -11.93 12.55 9.32
C THR A 175 -10.68 12.57 8.45
N PHE A 176 -10.53 11.56 7.59
CA PHE A 176 -9.42 11.49 6.64
C PHE A 176 -9.42 12.68 5.66
N GLN A 177 -10.57 13.04 5.11
CA GLN A 177 -10.68 14.18 4.18
C GLN A 177 -10.29 15.51 4.86
N LYS A 178 -10.70 15.70 6.12
CA LYS A 178 -10.31 16.87 6.90
C LYS A 178 -8.81 16.89 7.16
N GLU A 179 -8.24 15.77 7.61
CA GLU A 179 -6.82 15.63 7.86
C GLU A 179 -5.99 15.99 6.60
N MET A 180 -6.33 15.43 5.44
CA MET A 180 -5.61 15.70 4.19
C MET A 180 -5.75 17.16 3.74
N THR A 181 -6.92 17.76 3.93
CA THR A 181 -7.18 19.16 3.59
C THR A 181 -6.42 20.11 4.51
N GLU A 182 -6.44 19.87 5.82
CA GLU A 182 -5.70 20.66 6.81
C GLU A 182 -4.19 20.56 6.64
N ALA A 183 -3.72 19.40 6.16
CA ALA A 183 -2.32 19.18 5.81
C ALA A 183 -1.90 19.80 4.46
N GLU A 184 -2.83 20.45 3.74
CA GLU A 184 -2.61 20.99 2.39
C GLU A 184 -2.08 19.93 1.40
N ALA A 185 -2.42 18.66 1.59
CA ALA A 185 -2.02 17.57 0.71
C ALA A 185 -2.77 17.62 -0.63
N ASP A 186 -2.13 17.17 -1.71
CA ASP A 186 -2.81 16.87 -2.98
C ASP A 186 -3.42 15.48 -2.91
N TRP A 187 -4.75 15.40 -2.74
CA TRP A 187 -5.43 14.13 -2.48
C TRP A 187 -6.70 13.94 -3.30
N GLN A 188 -7.02 12.67 -3.54
CA GLN A 188 -8.24 12.21 -4.20
C GLN A 188 -8.82 11.02 -3.44
N LEU A 189 -10.15 10.90 -3.39
CA LEU A 189 -10.86 9.73 -2.88
C LEU A 189 -11.96 9.33 -3.86
N HIS A 190 -11.88 8.08 -4.35
CA HIS A 190 -12.92 7.47 -5.18
C HIS A 190 -13.72 6.49 -4.31
N SER A 191 -15.02 6.74 -4.15
CA SER A 191 -15.94 5.86 -3.44
C SER A 191 -16.75 5.02 -4.42
N TYR A 192 -16.62 3.70 -4.34
CA TYR A 192 -17.31 2.74 -5.21
C TYR A 192 -18.62 2.30 -4.55
N GLY A 193 -19.76 2.77 -5.07
CA GLY A 193 -21.09 2.49 -4.53
C GLY A 193 -21.41 0.98 -4.45
N GLY A 194 -22.01 0.54 -3.34
CA GLY A 194 -22.42 -0.84 -3.09
C GLY A 194 -21.24 -1.82 -2.92
N THR A 195 -20.03 -1.35 -2.72
CA THR A 195 -18.79 -2.14 -2.67
C THR A 195 -18.29 -2.27 -1.23
N TYR A 196 -17.95 -3.50 -0.83
CA TYR A 196 -17.42 -3.84 0.50
C TYR A 196 -15.90 -3.72 0.57
N HIS A 197 -15.32 -4.01 1.77
CA HIS A 197 -13.88 -4.16 1.97
C HIS A 197 -13.31 -5.30 1.10
N ALA A 198 -12.00 -5.32 0.87
CA ALA A 198 -11.28 -6.34 0.10
C ALA A 198 -11.82 -6.58 -1.32
N PHE A 199 -12.45 -5.58 -1.95
CA PHE A 199 -13.08 -5.71 -3.27
C PHE A 199 -12.11 -6.06 -4.41
N THR A 200 -10.80 -5.99 -4.18
CA THR A 200 -9.77 -6.39 -5.15
C THR A 200 -9.33 -7.84 -5.01
N ASN A 201 -9.73 -8.56 -3.94
CA ASN A 201 -9.36 -9.94 -3.70
C ASN A 201 -10.43 -10.90 -4.26
N PRO A 202 -10.13 -11.70 -5.29
CA PRO A 202 -11.10 -12.63 -5.88
C PRO A 202 -11.67 -13.68 -4.90
N ASP A 203 -10.91 -13.99 -3.84
CA ASP A 203 -11.31 -14.98 -2.83
C ASP A 203 -12.15 -14.37 -1.69
N ALA A 204 -12.31 -13.04 -1.64
CA ALA A 204 -13.12 -12.38 -0.62
C ALA A 204 -14.61 -12.63 -0.88
N ASN A 205 -15.26 -13.37 0.03
CA ASN A 205 -16.69 -13.69 -0.05
C ASN A 205 -17.30 -13.89 1.35
N ASP A 206 -17.13 -12.92 2.23
CA ASP A 206 -17.80 -12.89 3.55
C ASP A 206 -18.49 -11.54 3.78
N PRO A 207 -19.73 -11.36 3.27
CA PRO A 207 -20.48 -10.12 3.47
C PRO A 207 -20.82 -9.84 4.96
N ASN A 208 -20.83 -10.88 5.83
CA ASN A 208 -21.06 -10.69 7.27
C ASN A 208 -19.86 -10.04 7.96
N LEU A 209 -18.65 -10.37 7.52
CA LEU A 209 -17.42 -9.68 7.92
C LEU A 209 -17.24 -8.36 7.16
N GLY A 210 -18.04 -8.12 6.13
CA GLY A 210 -17.94 -6.92 5.29
C GLY A 210 -16.87 -6.99 4.20
N THR A 211 -16.46 -8.19 3.81
CA THR A 211 -15.47 -8.41 2.74
C THR A 211 -16.10 -9.12 1.56
N GLN A 212 -15.99 -8.53 0.37
CA GLN A 212 -16.52 -9.14 -0.85
C GLN A 212 -15.82 -8.62 -2.09
N PHE A 213 -15.41 -9.55 -2.96
CA PHE A 213 -14.90 -9.21 -4.29
C PHE A 213 -15.95 -8.46 -5.11
N ASN A 214 -15.53 -7.42 -5.80
CA ASN A 214 -16.35 -6.71 -6.77
C ASN A 214 -15.54 -6.45 -8.04
N GLN A 215 -15.83 -7.19 -9.09
CA GLN A 215 -15.08 -7.11 -10.36
C GLN A 215 -15.04 -5.69 -10.93
N SER A 216 -16.18 -5.00 -10.99
CA SER A 216 -16.23 -3.64 -11.54
C SER A 216 -15.41 -2.65 -10.72
N ALA A 217 -15.46 -2.73 -9.38
CA ALA A 217 -14.65 -1.87 -8.51
C ALA A 217 -13.15 -2.22 -8.62
N ASN A 218 -12.79 -3.51 -8.70
CA ASN A 218 -11.42 -3.95 -8.92
C ASN A 218 -10.84 -3.38 -10.23
N GLU A 219 -11.55 -3.54 -11.35
CA GLU A 219 -11.10 -3.05 -12.66
C GLU A 219 -10.99 -1.52 -12.68
N ARG A 220 -12.00 -0.82 -12.16
CA ARG A 220 -12.03 0.65 -12.12
C ARG A 220 -10.93 1.22 -11.20
N SER A 221 -10.70 0.60 -10.05
CA SER A 221 -9.68 1.04 -9.11
C SER A 221 -8.26 0.85 -9.68
N TRP A 222 -8.01 -0.27 -10.36
CA TRP A 222 -6.76 -0.50 -11.08
C TRP A 222 -6.53 0.52 -12.20
N GLN A 223 -7.59 0.85 -12.97
CA GLN A 223 -7.50 1.90 -13.99
C GLN A 223 -7.27 3.28 -13.37
N SER A 224 -7.91 3.60 -12.25
CA SER A 224 -7.69 4.86 -11.52
C SER A 224 -6.23 4.98 -11.05
N MET A 225 -5.65 3.91 -10.51
CA MET A 225 -4.23 3.87 -10.16
C MET A 225 -3.33 4.11 -11.39
N LYS A 226 -3.60 3.46 -12.52
CA LYS A 226 -2.80 3.68 -13.75
C LYS A 226 -2.87 5.13 -14.25
N ASN A 227 -4.05 5.75 -14.18
CA ASN A 227 -4.21 7.15 -14.56
C ASN A 227 -3.44 8.07 -13.60
N PHE A 228 -3.50 7.78 -12.30
CA PHE A 228 -2.76 8.50 -11.27
C PHE A 228 -1.24 8.36 -11.47
N PHE A 229 -0.74 7.17 -11.80
CA PHE A 229 0.67 6.97 -12.10
C PHE A 229 1.14 7.71 -13.35
N ALA A 230 0.29 7.80 -14.39
CA ALA A 230 0.59 8.61 -15.58
C ALA A 230 0.64 10.12 -15.29
N GLU A 231 0.03 10.57 -14.19
CA GLU A 231 0.09 11.97 -13.73
C GLU A 231 1.37 12.26 -12.93
N ILE A 232 1.80 11.31 -12.10
CA ILE A 232 2.87 11.54 -11.11
C ILE A 232 4.26 11.12 -11.59
N PHE A 233 4.38 10.32 -12.65
CA PHE A 233 5.64 9.83 -13.26
C PHE A 233 5.92 10.45 -14.63
#